data_a8929ff1f6bf7d1a8cb24bfa6cffb844
#
_entry.id   a8929ff1f6bf7d1a8cb24bfa6cffb844
#
_cell.length_a   1.000
_cell.length_b   1.000
_cell.length_c   1.000
_cell.angle_alpha   90.00
_cell.angle_beta   90.00
_cell.angle_gamma   90.00
#
_symmetry.space_group_name_H-M   'P 1'
#
loop_
_entity.id
_entity.type
_entity.pdbx_description
1 polymer ?
#
loop_
_entity_poly.entity_id
_entity_poly.type
_entity_poly.pdbx_seq_one_letter_code
_entity_poly.pdbx_strand_id
1 'polypeptide(L)'
;MNKLNLNTILFGTLLFTAFILKGQESITPPNFIFYLADDQDQLDYGAYGNPKVHTPALDQLAKEGMKFTKFYTSQSICAPSRSQIFTGMYPVKNGCMANHLPVKK
;
A
#
# COMPACT_ATOMS: atom_id res chain seq x y z
N MET A 1 31.54 -51.82 -5.28
CA MET A 1 30.16 -51.28 -5.40
C MET A 1 29.54 -51.24 -4.05
N ASN A 2 29.48 -50.02 -3.44
CA ASN A 2 28.88 -49.84 -2.08
C ASN A 2 27.37 -50.02 -2.20
N LYS A 3 26.80 -51.03 -1.56
CA LYS A 3 25.37 -51.19 -1.46
C LYS A 3 24.86 -50.07 -0.50
N LEU A 4 24.21 -49.08 -1.04
CA LEU A 4 23.55 -48.06 -0.23
C LEU A 4 22.47 -48.74 0.60
N ASN A 5 22.58 -48.62 1.92
CA ASN A 5 21.68 -49.31 2.86
C ASN A 5 20.30 -48.66 2.78
N LEU A 6 19.27 -49.45 2.56
CA LEU A 6 17.88 -48.97 2.43
C LEU A 6 17.45 -48.04 3.60
N ASN A 7 17.97 -48.32 4.80
CA ASN A 7 17.73 -47.50 5.98
C ASN A 7 18.37 -46.10 5.89
N THR A 8 19.50 -45.98 5.22
CA THR A 8 20.15 -44.65 5.00
C THR A 8 19.37 -43.81 4.01
N ILE A 9 18.77 -44.41 2.99
CA ILE A 9 17.94 -43.75 2.02
C ILE A 9 16.64 -43.28 2.69
N LEU A 10 15.98 -44.15 3.47
CA LEU A 10 14.75 -43.82 4.22
C LEU A 10 14.98 -42.69 5.23
N PHE A 11 16.10 -42.69 5.93
CA PHE A 11 16.44 -41.64 6.89
C PHE A 11 16.75 -40.30 6.21
N GLY A 12 17.42 -40.32 5.05
CA GLY A 12 17.68 -39.16 4.25
C GLY A 12 16.42 -38.52 3.66
N THR A 13 15.47 -39.34 3.17
CA THR A 13 14.17 -38.85 2.66
C THR A 13 13.30 -38.29 3.77
N LEU A 14 13.29 -38.89 4.95
CA LEU A 14 12.53 -38.41 6.09
C LEU A 14 13.06 -37.06 6.60
N LEU A 15 14.39 -36.87 6.65
CA LEU A 15 15.02 -35.60 7.00
C LEU A 15 14.74 -34.52 5.94
N PHE A 16 14.73 -34.87 4.66
CA PHE A 16 14.47 -33.93 3.58
C PHE A 16 13.00 -33.45 3.56
N THR A 17 12.05 -34.35 3.82
CA THR A 17 10.64 -33.98 3.95
C THR A 17 10.36 -33.10 5.16
N ALA A 18 11.03 -33.34 6.30
CA ALA A 18 10.92 -32.50 7.49
C ALA A 18 11.44 -31.07 7.27
N PHE A 19 12.43 -30.90 6.40
CA PHE A 19 12.97 -29.58 6.06
C PHE A 19 12.03 -28.77 5.15
N ILE A 20 11.29 -29.43 4.27
CA ILE A 20 10.31 -28.77 3.37
C ILE A 20 9.08 -28.29 4.13
N LEU A 21 8.65 -28.99 5.19
CA LEU A 21 7.47 -28.66 5.98
C LEU A 21 7.62 -27.40 6.86
N LYS A 22 8.84 -26.92 7.11
CA LYS A 22 9.09 -25.71 7.91
C LYS A 22 8.93 -24.39 7.14
N GLY A 23 8.71 -24.42 5.83
CA GLY A 23 8.70 -23.23 4.98
C GLY A 23 7.32 -22.60 4.74
N GLN A 24 6.25 -23.12 5.35
CA GLN A 24 4.91 -22.59 5.14
C GLN A 24 4.47 -21.71 6.31
N GLU A 25 5.16 -20.54 6.46
CA GLU A 25 4.60 -19.45 7.24
C GLU A 25 3.31 -18.99 6.55
N SER A 26 2.20 -19.07 7.27
CA SER A 26 0.93 -18.50 6.82
C SER A 26 1.10 -16.98 6.73
N ILE A 27 1.37 -16.50 5.52
CA ILE A 27 1.41 -15.07 5.24
C ILE A 27 -0.03 -14.57 5.32
N THR A 28 -0.43 -14.05 6.47
CA THR A 28 -1.68 -13.30 6.60
C THR A 28 -1.54 -12.03 5.74
N PRO A 29 -2.44 -11.81 4.77
CA PRO A 29 -2.36 -10.60 3.96
C PRO A 29 -2.52 -9.36 4.85
N PRO A 30 -1.75 -8.29 4.60
CA PRO A 30 -1.85 -7.06 5.38
C PRO A 30 -3.20 -6.37 5.16
N ASN A 31 -3.67 -5.65 6.18
CA ASN A 31 -4.80 -4.74 6.04
C ASN A 31 -4.31 -3.43 5.41
N PHE A 32 -5.09 -2.88 4.47
CA PHE A 32 -4.85 -1.57 3.88
C PHE A 32 -5.91 -0.59 4.36
N ILE A 33 -5.47 0.52 4.96
CA ILE A 33 -6.34 1.63 5.34
C ILE A 33 -5.94 2.82 4.48
N PHE A 34 -6.87 3.33 3.68
CA PHE A 34 -6.68 4.50 2.84
C PHE A 34 -7.44 5.69 3.46
N TYR A 35 -6.68 6.63 4.05
CA TYR A 35 -7.23 7.87 4.59
C TYR A 35 -7.06 9.00 3.58
N LEU A 36 -8.16 9.51 3.05
CA LEU A 36 -8.18 10.60 2.09
C LEU A 36 -8.79 11.84 2.75
N ALA A 37 -7.97 12.83 3.02
CA ALA A 37 -8.42 14.13 3.51
C ALA A 37 -9.11 14.94 2.40
N ASP A 38 -9.98 15.86 2.78
CA ASP A 38 -10.68 16.77 1.88
C ASP A 38 -10.22 18.21 2.14
N ASP A 39 -9.91 18.94 1.07
CA ASP A 39 -9.46 20.33 1.08
C ASP A 39 -8.29 20.63 2.05
N GLN A 40 -7.37 19.65 2.22
CA GLN A 40 -6.17 19.84 3.03
C GLN A 40 -4.93 20.06 2.16
N ASP A 41 -4.16 21.07 2.53
CA ASP A 41 -2.85 21.36 1.95
C ASP A 41 -1.72 20.62 2.71
N GLN A 42 -0.59 20.47 2.07
CA GLN A 42 0.62 19.92 2.69
C GLN A 42 1.02 20.68 3.95
N LEU A 43 0.82 21.98 3.99
CA LEU A 43 1.14 22.85 5.13
C LEU A 43 0.10 22.79 6.26
N ASP A 44 -0.96 22.02 6.11
CA ASP A 44 -1.91 21.76 7.21
C ASP A 44 -1.42 20.67 8.17
N TYR A 45 -0.20 20.18 7.97
CA TYR A 45 0.42 19.13 8.79
C TYR A 45 1.74 19.57 9.40
N GLY A 46 1.94 19.29 10.69
CA GLY A 46 3.21 19.51 11.40
C GLY A 46 4.37 18.73 10.78
N ALA A 47 4.12 17.49 10.35
CA ALA A 47 5.11 16.63 9.69
C ALA A 47 5.74 17.25 8.43
N TYR A 48 5.07 18.18 7.77
CA TYR A 48 5.57 18.90 6.61
C TYR A 48 6.16 20.27 6.95
N GLY A 49 6.31 20.57 8.23
CA GLY A 49 7.08 21.73 8.69
C GLY A 49 6.27 22.95 9.11
N ASN A 50 4.95 22.83 9.28
CA ASN A 50 4.14 23.92 9.82
C ASN A 50 4.15 23.89 11.37
N PRO A 51 4.82 24.84 12.04
CA PRO A 51 4.92 24.85 13.50
C PRO A 51 3.62 25.33 14.21
N LYS A 52 2.66 25.86 13.44
CA LYS A 52 1.41 26.41 13.98
C LYS A 52 0.30 25.37 14.10
N VAL A 53 0.46 24.19 13.47
CA VAL A 53 -0.53 23.12 13.53
C VAL A 53 -0.07 22.01 14.44
N HIS A 54 -1.01 21.41 15.15
CA HIS A 54 -0.74 20.31 16.08
C HIS A 54 -1.42 19.03 15.55
N THR A 55 -0.61 18.16 14.91
CA THR A 55 -1.08 16.92 14.30
C THR A 55 -0.29 15.70 14.82
N PRO A 56 -0.29 15.42 16.13
CA PRO A 56 0.64 14.49 16.76
C PRO A 56 0.53 13.06 16.22
N ALA A 57 -0.68 12.59 15.93
CA ALA A 57 -0.88 11.24 15.39
C ALA A 57 -0.32 11.10 13.96
N LEU A 58 -0.54 12.10 13.11
CA LEU A 58 -0.01 12.10 11.74
C LEU A 58 1.51 12.36 11.71
N ASP A 59 2.01 13.18 12.65
CA ASP A 59 3.44 13.42 12.81
C ASP A 59 4.16 12.14 13.26
N GLN A 60 3.54 11.36 14.13
CA GLN A 60 4.07 10.06 14.55
C GLN A 60 4.05 9.05 13.40
N LEU A 61 2.95 8.95 12.67
CA LEU A 61 2.84 8.10 11.49
C LEU A 61 3.91 8.44 10.44
N ALA A 62 4.16 9.74 10.22
CA ALA A 62 5.20 10.20 9.30
C ALA A 62 6.63 9.86 9.74
N LYS A 63 6.88 9.75 11.05
CA LYS A 63 8.17 9.32 11.60
C LYS A 63 8.39 7.82 11.51
N GLU A 64 7.34 7.03 11.68
CA GLU A 64 7.40 5.57 11.67
C GLU A 64 7.30 4.97 10.27
N GLY A 65 6.68 5.71 9.35
CA GLY A 65 6.42 5.27 7.98
C GLY A 65 7.23 6.03 6.93
N MET A 66 6.70 6.07 5.74
CA MET A 66 7.29 6.77 4.60
C MET A 66 6.52 8.07 4.34
N LYS A 67 7.23 9.20 4.33
CA LYS A 67 6.71 10.52 3.99
C LYS A 67 7.11 10.90 2.57
N PHE A 68 6.14 11.18 1.72
CA PHE A 68 6.39 11.70 0.36
C PHE A 68 6.42 13.23 0.39
N THR A 69 7.55 13.81 0.00
CA THR A 69 7.72 15.27 -0.10
C THR A 69 7.27 15.85 -1.42
N LYS A 70 7.18 15.00 -2.46
CA LYS A 70 6.73 15.35 -3.81
C LYS A 70 5.83 14.25 -4.32
N PHE A 71 4.54 14.41 -4.07
CA PHE A 71 3.50 13.50 -4.56
C PHE A 71 2.47 14.32 -5.32
N TYR A 72 2.21 13.95 -6.57
CA TYR A 72 1.36 14.73 -7.47
C TYR A 72 0.13 13.93 -7.88
N THR A 73 -1.00 14.59 -7.90
CA THR A 73 -2.22 14.07 -8.54
C THR A 73 -2.28 14.54 -10.00
N SER A 74 -2.98 13.81 -10.84
CA SER A 74 -3.17 14.20 -12.24
C SER A 74 -4.02 15.47 -12.38
N GLN A 75 -4.86 15.76 -11.39
CA GLN A 75 -5.73 16.92 -11.35
C GLN A 75 -6.06 17.27 -9.90
N SER A 76 -5.71 18.46 -9.46
CA SER A 76 -5.87 18.92 -8.07
C SER A 76 -7.26 19.49 -7.79
N ILE A 77 -8.31 18.74 -8.17
CA ILE A 77 -9.72 19.06 -7.93
C ILE A 77 -10.40 17.81 -7.35
N CYS A 78 -11.34 17.99 -6.43
CA CYS A 78 -11.94 16.92 -5.63
C CYS A 78 -12.48 15.74 -6.45
N ALA A 79 -13.47 15.96 -7.32
CA ALA A 79 -14.11 14.89 -8.07
C ALA A 79 -13.17 14.19 -9.07
N PRO A 80 -12.36 14.88 -9.90
CA PRO A 80 -11.40 14.23 -10.77
C PRO A 80 -10.36 13.40 -10.04
N SER A 81 -9.79 13.92 -8.95
CA SER A 81 -8.80 13.21 -8.15
C SER A 81 -9.39 11.95 -7.51
N ARG A 82 -10.58 12.07 -6.89
CA ARG A 82 -11.29 10.94 -6.30
C ARG A 82 -11.69 9.89 -7.33
N SER A 83 -12.19 10.33 -8.49
CA SER A 83 -12.55 9.41 -9.57
C SER A 83 -11.36 8.60 -10.08
N GLN A 84 -10.18 9.22 -10.15
CA GLN A 84 -8.95 8.52 -10.51
C GLN A 84 -8.59 7.44 -9.47
N ILE A 85 -8.69 7.76 -8.18
CA ILE A 85 -8.40 6.81 -7.10
C ILE A 85 -9.36 5.61 -7.17
N PHE A 86 -10.67 5.85 -7.36
CA PHE A 86 -11.67 4.78 -7.38
C PHE A 86 -11.65 3.94 -8.66
N THR A 87 -11.27 4.52 -9.78
CA THR A 87 -11.35 3.83 -11.09
C THR A 87 -10.01 3.34 -11.60
N GLY A 88 -8.90 3.82 -11.04
CA GLY A 88 -7.55 3.59 -11.59
C GLY A 88 -7.33 4.26 -12.95
N MET A 89 -8.26 5.11 -13.41
CA MET A 89 -8.21 5.75 -14.73
C MET A 89 -8.02 7.27 -14.62
N TYR A 90 -7.21 7.83 -15.50
CA TYR A 90 -7.08 9.29 -15.59
C TYR A 90 -8.43 9.96 -15.89
N PRO A 91 -8.67 11.19 -15.37
CA PRO A 91 -9.93 11.93 -15.57
C PRO A 91 -10.36 12.07 -17.02
N VAL A 92 -9.41 12.25 -17.94
CA VAL A 92 -9.69 12.31 -19.38
C VAL A 92 -10.30 11.02 -19.93
N LYS A 93 -10.00 9.86 -19.31
CA LYS A 93 -10.54 8.55 -19.72
C LYS A 93 -11.85 8.21 -19.02
N ASN A 94 -11.98 8.54 -17.73
CA ASN A 94 -13.19 8.24 -16.98
C ASN A 94 -14.29 9.32 -17.11
N GLY A 95 -13.98 10.46 -17.78
CA GLY A 95 -14.91 11.53 -18.05
C GLY A 95 -15.13 12.53 -16.91
N CYS A 96 -14.53 12.32 -15.74
CA CYS A 96 -14.67 13.21 -14.61
C CYS A 96 -13.62 14.32 -14.64
N MET A 97 -13.85 15.35 -15.47
CA MET A 97 -12.88 16.42 -15.70
C MET A 97 -13.00 17.61 -14.75
N ALA A 98 -14.13 17.75 -14.04
CA ALA A 98 -14.40 18.84 -13.11
C ALA A 98 -15.46 18.43 -12.08
N ASN A 99 -15.61 19.25 -11.00
CA ASN A 99 -16.57 18.95 -9.93
C ASN A 99 -18.05 19.02 -10.35
N HIS A 100 -18.37 19.82 -11.35
CA HIS A 100 -19.74 20.16 -11.74
C HIS A 100 -19.99 19.99 -13.25
N LEU A 101 -19.42 18.97 -13.85
CA LEU A 101 -19.78 18.64 -15.22
C LEU A 101 -21.20 18.04 -15.25
N PRO A 102 -22.07 18.51 -16.17
CA PRO A 102 -23.35 17.86 -16.37
C PRO A 102 -23.12 16.40 -16.78
N VAL A 103 -23.79 15.48 -16.08
CA VAL A 103 -23.80 14.08 -16.48
C VAL A 103 -24.45 14.02 -17.86
N LYS A 104 -23.67 13.67 -18.88
CA LYS A 104 -24.25 13.33 -20.19
C LYS A 104 -25.14 12.12 -19.97
N LYS A 105 -26.46 12.33 -20.15
CA LYS A 105 -27.43 11.24 -20.24
C LYS A 105 -27.21 10.42 -21.50
#